data_69b91d2c9fc4a76b8d010886e2846ba3
#
_entry.id   69b91d2c9fc4a76b8d010886e2846ba3
#
_cell.length_a   1.000
_cell.length_b   1.000
_cell.length_c   1.000
_cell.angle_alpha   90.00
_cell.angle_beta   90.00
_cell.angle_gamma   90.00
#
_symmetry.space_group_name_H-M   'P 1'
#
loop_
_entity.id
_entity.type
_entity.pdbx_description
1 polymer ?
#
loop_
_entity_poly.entity_id
_entity_poly.type
_entity_poly.pdbx_seq_one_letter_code
_entity_poly.pdbx_strand_id
1 'polypeptide(L)'
;MGEGHLRHGFLLGRWFRAWLAFTRLIEWIFKFVQRQAANKLFTIIQDIAAVALSFLHGAQDGQKFMSIAMLGIALSFGSSTPDSSGFPLWIMVICSAAISLGTILGGKRIIKSVGMDMVKLEKYQGCAANFSTTFTLLVASLTGMPVSTGHCNTSAIMGVGAAKSLKRVNWSIAKNMLMAWIITFPACGFIGFLLAKIFMMFA
;
A
#
# COMPACT_ATOMS: atom_id res chain seq x y z
N MET A 1 12.47 14.56 -20.57
CA MET A 1 11.43 14.45 -19.52
C MET A 1 10.31 13.42 -19.82
N GLY A 2 10.29 12.73 -20.96
CA GLY A 2 9.21 11.82 -21.35
C GLY A 2 9.39 10.33 -21.00
N GLU A 3 10.56 9.88 -20.62
CA GLU A 3 10.83 8.43 -20.42
C GLU A 3 10.39 7.88 -19.06
N GLY A 4 10.23 8.73 -18.05
CA GLY A 4 9.84 8.30 -16.70
C GLY A 4 8.40 7.81 -16.61
N HIS A 5 7.48 8.48 -17.27
CA HIS A 5 6.05 8.14 -17.22
C HIS A 5 5.69 6.83 -17.94
N LEU A 6 6.36 6.53 -19.05
CA LEU A 6 6.18 5.26 -19.77
C LEU A 6 6.71 4.06 -18.98
N ARG A 7 7.79 4.22 -18.22
CA ARG A 7 8.35 3.16 -17.38
C ARG A 7 7.43 2.80 -16.21
N HIS A 8 6.75 3.76 -15.58
CA HIS A 8 5.81 3.50 -14.49
C HIS A 8 4.54 2.78 -14.96
N GLY A 9 3.96 3.17 -16.09
CA GLY A 9 2.82 2.46 -16.69
C GLY A 9 3.16 1.03 -17.09
N PHE A 10 4.37 0.82 -17.62
CA PHE A 10 4.88 -0.50 -18.00
C PHE A 10 5.14 -1.40 -16.78
N LEU A 11 5.63 -0.83 -15.68
CA LEU A 11 5.84 -1.55 -14.42
C LEU A 11 4.50 -1.97 -13.79
N LEU A 12 3.50 -1.10 -13.73
CA LEU A 12 2.17 -1.44 -13.21
C LEU A 12 1.53 -2.58 -14.01
N GLY A 13 1.63 -2.56 -15.34
CA GLY A 13 1.15 -3.64 -16.20
C GLY A 13 1.88 -4.97 -15.97
N ARG A 14 3.19 -4.95 -15.72
CA ARG A 14 3.98 -6.15 -15.40
C ARG A 14 3.59 -6.72 -14.05
N TRP A 15 3.41 -5.90 -13.04
CA TRP A 15 2.95 -6.33 -11.72
C TRP A 15 1.56 -6.95 -11.79
N PHE A 16 0.62 -6.32 -12.48
CA PHE A 16 -0.72 -6.89 -12.70
C PHE A 16 -0.65 -8.28 -13.34
N ARG A 17 0.17 -8.45 -14.38
CA ARG A 17 0.36 -9.77 -15.04
C ARG A 17 1.02 -10.80 -14.13
N ALA A 18 2.00 -10.41 -13.32
CA ALA A 18 2.62 -11.29 -12.34
C ALA A 18 1.60 -11.80 -11.30
N TRP A 19 0.68 -10.93 -10.87
CA TRP A 19 -0.40 -11.29 -9.95
C TRP A 19 -1.41 -12.24 -10.57
N LEU A 20 -1.75 -12.05 -11.83
CA LEU A 20 -2.59 -12.98 -12.58
C LEU A 20 -1.94 -14.37 -12.65
N ALA A 21 -0.66 -14.41 -12.97
CA ALA A 21 0.09 -15.66 -13.07
C ALA A 21 0.21 -16.39 -11.73
N PHE A 22 0.49 -15.66 -10.65
CA PHE A 22 0.58 -16.22 -9.30
C PHE A 22 -0.75 -16.81 -8.81
N THR A 23 -1.88 -16.11 -9.06
CA THR A 23 -3.21 -16.62 -8.73
C THR A 23 -3.52 -17.90 -9.50
N ARG A 24 -3.20 -17.95 -10.82
CA ARG A 24 -3.38 -19.13 -11.65
C ARG A 24 -2.53 -20.31 -11.18
N LEU A 25 -1.30 -20.03 -10.74
CA LEU A 25 -0.42 -21.03 -10.17
C LEU A 25 -1.00 -21.64 -8.89
N ILE A 26 -1.52 -20.82 -7.97
CA ILE A 26 -2.20 -21.31 -6.77
C ILE A 26 -3.42 -22.14 -7.13
N GLU A 27 -4.28 -21.67 -8.04
CA GLU A 27 -5.44 -22.44 -8.50
C GLU A 27 -5.03 -23.81 -9.07
N TRP A 28 -3.95 -23.87 -9.82
CA TRP A 28 -3.43 -25.11 -10.42
C TRP A 28 -2.87 -26.07 -9.37
N ILE A 29 -2.08 -25.57 -8.40
CA ILE A 29 -1.50 -26.37 -7.31
C ILE A 29 -2.60 -27.01 -6.45
N PHE A 30 -3.66 -26.23 -6.12
CA PHE A 30 -4.72 -26.66 -5.21
C PHE A 30 -5.93 -27.28 -5.94
N LYS A 31 -5.85 -27.51 -7.24
CA LYS A 31 -6.94 -28.09 -8.05
C LYS A 31 -7.43 -29.44 -7.52
N PHE A 32 -6.54 -30.24 -6.93
CA PHE A 32 -6.84 -31.58 -6.45
C PHE A 32 -7.02 -31.68 -4.93
N VAL A 33 -6.92 -30.57 -4.18
CA VAL A 33 -7.06 -30.58 -2.73
C VAL A 33 -8.53 -30.44 -2.35
N GLN A 34 -8.98 -31.23 -1.37
CA GLN A 34 -10.35 -31.13 -0.84
C GLN A 34 -10.62 -29.70 -0.35
N ARG A 35 -11.73 -29.10 -0.80
CA ARG A 35 -12.10 -27.71 -0.53
C ARG A 35 -12.07 -27.33 0.97
N GLN A 36 -12.46 -28.26 1.83
CA GLN A 36 -12.55 -28.00 3.26
C GLN A 36 -11.18 -27.92 3.94
N ALA A 37 -10.26 -28.83 3.59
CA ALA A 37 -8.88 -28.81 4.06
C ALA A 37 -8.11 -27.59 3.50
N ALA A 38 -8.28 -27.31 2.20
CA ALA A 38 -7.72 -26.16 1.56
C ALA A 38 -8.19 -24.83 2.21
N ASN A 39 -9.47 -24.70 2.51
CA ASN A 39 -10.02 -23.50 3.14
C ASN A 39 -9.45 -23.24 4.56
N LYS A 40 -9.23 -24.30 5.36
CA LYS A 40 -8.60 -24.16 6.68
C LYS A 40 -7.15 -23.72 6.57
N LEU A 41 -6.40 -24.36 5.68
CA LEU A 41 -5.02 -24.01 5.39
C LEU A 41 -4.90 -22.55 4.90
N PHE A 42 -5.72 -22.15 3.92
CA PHE A 42 -5.71 -20.78 3.40
C PHE A 42 -6.10 -19.74 4.46
N THR A 43 -6.98 -20.06 5.41
CA THR A 43 -7.29 -19.15 6.52
C THR A 43 -6.04 -18.91 7.37
N ILE A 44 -5.34 -19.95 7.81
CA ILE A 44 -4.13 -19.83 8.62
C ILE A 44 -3.05 -19.04 7.87
N ILE A 45 -2.81 -19.40 6.61
CA ILE A 45 -1.81 -18.71 5.79
C ILE A 45 -2.20 -17.24 5.57
N GLN A 46 -3.47 -16.94 5.39
CA GLN A 46 -3.97 -15.57 5.22
C GLN A 46 -3.78 -14.75 6.49
N ASP A 47 -4.00 -15.33 7.67
CA ASP A 47 -3.79 -14.66 8.96
C ASP A 47 -2.30 -14.31 9.14
N ILE A 48 -1.39 -15.27 8.86
CA ILE A 48 0.07 -15.01 8.90
C ILE A 48 0.46 -13.93 7.89
N ALA A 49 -0.04 -14.01 6.68
CA ALA A 49 0.24 -13.01 5.64
C ALA A 49 -0.32 -11.63 6.01
N ALA A 50 -1.48 -11.56 6.68
CA ALA A 50 -2.05 -10.31 7.16
C ALA A 50 -1.19 -9.66 8.25
N VAL A 51 -0.64 -10.45 9.17
CA VAL A 51 0.32 -9.95 10.19
C VAL A 51 1.58 -9.41 9.52
N ALA A 52 2.17 -10.16 8.60
CA ALA A 52 3.36 -9.72 7.87
C ALA A 52 3.09 -8.46 7.03
N LEU A 53 1.94 -8.40 6.36
CA LEU A 53 1.50 -7.24 5.60
C LEU A 53 1.32 -6.00 6.50
N SER A 54 0.71 -6.17 7.68
CA SER A 54 0.51 -5.07 8.64
C SER A 54 1.84 -4.53 9.14
N PHE A 55 2.80 -5.40 9.43
CA PHE A 55 4.15 -5.00 9.81
C PHE A 55 4.86 -4.21 8.71
N LEU A 56 4.86 -4.73 7.48
CA LEU A 56 5.51 -4.06 6.34
C LEU A 56 4.81 -2.75 5.97
N HIS A 57 3.47 -2.68 6.10
CA HIS A 57 2.72 -1.45 5.91
C HIS A 57 3.15 -0.37 6.92
N GLY A 58 3.20 -0.72 8.21
CA GLY A 58 3.66 0.19 9.25
C GLY A 58 5.12 0.62 9.07
N ALA A 59 6.00 -0.30 8.69
CA ALA A 59 7.41 0.00 8.42
C ALA A 59 7.58 0.96 7.24
N GLN A 60 6.92 0.69 6.10
CA GLN A 60 7.00 1.51 4.90
C GLN A 60 6.44 2.93 5.12
N ASP A 61 5.27 3.05 5.70
CA ASP A 61 4.65 4.35 5.91
C ASP A 61 5.30 5.09 7.08
N GLY A 62 5.70 4.38 8.14
CA GLY A 62 6.45 4.94 9.26
C GLY A 62 7.74 5.60 8.82
N GLN A 63 8.55 4.93 7.99
CA GLN A 63 9.80 5.49 7.47
C GLN A 63 9.58 6.77 6.67
N LYS A 64 8.53 6.86 5.85
CA LYS A 64 8.20 8.05 5.09
C LYS A 64 7.89 9.24 5.99
N PHE A 65 7.02 9.06 6.99
CA PHE A 65 6.64 10.13 7.90
C PHE A 65 7.82 10.56 8.79
N MET A 66 8.59 9.60 9.31
CA MET A 66 9.79 9.91 10.07
C MET A 66 10.82 10.67 9.25
N SER A 67 11.04 10.29 7.99
CA SER A 67 11.98 10.98 7.09
C SER A 67 11.56 12.42 6.82
N ILE A 68 10.26 12.68 6.60
CA ILE A 68 9.75 14.04 6.38
C ILE A 68 9.87 14.87 7.67
N ALA A 69 9.57 14.28 8.84
CA ALA A 69 9.73 14.96 10.13
C ALA A 69 11.19 15.33 10.38
N MET A 70 12.13 14.41 10.14
CA MET A 70 13.57 14.66 10.27
C MET A 70 14.07 15.73 9.31
N LEU A 71 13.59 15.72 8.06
CA LEU A 71 13.92 16.76 7.10
C LEU A 71 13.44 18.15 7.59
N GLY A 72 12.20 18.23 8.10
CA GLY A 72 11.67 19.47 8.66
C GLY A 72 12.51 20.00 9.83
N ILE A 73 12.93 19.11 10.73
CA ILE A 73 13.82 19.45 11.86
C ILE A 73 15.19 19.92 11.34
N ALA A 74 15.81 19.19 10.43
CA ALA A 74 17.11 19.56 9.88
C ALA A 74 17.08 20.96 9.26
N LEU A 75 16.06 21.25 8.46
CA LEU A 75 15.88 22.56 7.83
C LEU A 75 15.68 23.69 8.86
N SER A 76 14.98 23.42 9.97
CA SER A 76 14.78 24.43 11.04
C SER A 76 16.08 24.77 11.78
N PHE A 77 17.06 23.85 11.80
CA PHE A 77 18.40 24.09 12.33
C PHE A 77 19.43 24.56 11.29
N GLY A 78 18.98 24.90 10.07
CA GLY A 78 19.84 25.37 9.00
C GLY A 78 20.69 24.28 8.32
N SER A 79 20.39 23.01 8.57
CA SER A 79 21.05 21.87 7.93
C SER A 79 20.29 21.46 6.68
N SER A 80 20.98 21.23 5.56
CA SER A 80 20.36 20.77 4.31
C SER A 80 20.13 19.24 4.26
N THR A 81 20.70 18.50 5.19
CA THR A 81 20.61 17.04 5.26
C THR A 81 20.26 16.59 6.68
N PRO A 82 19.32 15.60 6.83
CA PRO A 82 19.08 14.98 8.12
C PRO A 82 20.31 14.25 8.62
N ASP A 83 20.49 14.23 9.94
CA ASP A 83 21.58 13.49 10.58
C ASP A 83 21.48 12.00 10.25
N SER A 84 22.59 11.37 9.85
CA SER A 84 22.63 9.96 9.45
C SER A 84 22.63 8.99 10.63
N SER A 85 22.51 9.48 11.86
CA SER A 85 22.53 8.69 13.10
C SER A 85 21.28 7.83 13.35
N GLY A 86 20.30 7.87 12.44
CA GLY A 86 19.02 7.17 12.56
C GLY A 86 17.90 8.04 13.12
N PHE A 87 16.73 7.44 13.28
CA PHE A 87 15.55 8.17 13.79
C PHE A 87 15.57 8.22 15.33
N PRO A 88 15.44 9.41 15.95
CA PRO A 88 15.29 9.53 17.40
C PRO A 88 14.04 8.76 17.89
N LEU A 89 14.15 8.13 19.05
CA LEU A 89 13.08 7.29 19.61
C LEU A 89 11.74 8.04 19.75
N TRP A 90 11.77 9.31 20.15
CA TRP A 90 10.56 10.11 20.30
C TRP A 90 9.83 10.36 18.97
N ILE A 91 10.55 10.56 17.86
CA ILE A 91 9.94 10.66 16.52
C ILE A 91 9.30 9.33 16.12
N MET A 92 10.00 8.20 16.38
CA MET A 92 9.45 6.88 16.11
C MET A 92 8.14 6.65 16.87
N VAL A 93 8.09 7.00 18.16
CA VAL A 93 6.90 6.84 19.00
C VAL A 93 5.74 7.74 18.51
N ILE A 94 6.00 9.01 18.25
CA ILE A 94 4.96 9.95 17.81
C ILE A 94 4.41 9.55 16.44
N CYS A 95 5.26 9.27 15.47
CA CYS A 95 4.82 8.86 14.13
C CYS A 95 4.05 7.53 14.17
N SER A 96 4.52 6.54 14.93
CA SER A 96 3.85 5.25 15.06
C SER A 96 2.49 5.38 15.74
N ALA A 97 2.38 6.19 16.79
CA ALA A 97 1.12 6.46 17.46
C ALA A 97 0.12 7.17 16.52
N ALA A 98 0.58 8.20 15.80
CA ALA A 98 -0.26 8.94 14.85
C ALA A 98 -0.79 8.05 13.72
N ILE A 99 0.07 7.20 13.11
CA ILE A 99 -0.33 6.27 12.05
C ILE A 99 -1.34 5.25 12.60
N SER A 100 -1.07 4.69 13.78
CA SER A 100 -1.94 3.69 14.41
C SER A 100 -3.33 4.26 14.70
N LEU A 101 -3.40 5.46 15.29
CA LEU A 101 -4.66 6.15 15.55
C LEU A 101 -5.41 6.48 14.25
N GLY A 102 -4.71 6.99 13.24
CA GLY A 102 -5.30 7.28 11.93
C GLY A 102 -5.86 6.02 11.26
N THR A 103 -5.16 4.89 11.37
CA THR A 103 -5.60 3.61 10.82
C THR A 103 -6.83 3.07 11.56
N ILE A 104 -6.88 3.19 12.88
CA ILE A 104 -8.04 2.77 13.69
C ILE A 104 -9.28 3.59 13.31
N LEU A 105 -9.15 4.90 13.16
CA LEU A 105 -10.26 5.79 12.84
C LEU A 105 -10.74 5.66 11.39
N GLY A 106 -9.80 5.56 10.44
CA GLY A 106 -10.10 5.57 8.99
C GLY A 106 -10.25 4.20 8.35
N GLY A 107 -9.64 3.17 8.92
CA GLY A 107 -9.48 1.86 8.29
C GLY A 107 -10.78 1.14 7.94
N LYS A 108 -11.84 1.28 8.73
CA LYS A 108 -13.14 0.62 8.49
C LYS A 108 -13.74 0.99 7.12
N ARG A 109 -13.61 2.23 6.68
CA ARG A 109 -14.12 2.68 5.35
C ARG A 109 -13.34 2.02 4.21
N ILE A 110 -12.02 1.96 4.36
CA ILE A 110 -11.14 1.35 3.36
C ILE A 110 -11.39 -0.16 3.28
N ILE A 111 -11.49 -0.84 4.42
CA ILE A 111 -11.79 -2.29 4.48
C ILE A 111 -13.10 -2.59 3.76
N LYS A 112 -14.15 -1.81 4.01
CA LYS A 112 -15.44 -1.99 3.33
C LYS A 112 -15.32 -1.77 1.83
N SER A 113 -14.77 -0.64 1.40
CA SER A 113 -14.70 -0.27 -0.01
C SER A 113 -13.80 -1.20 -0.82
N VAL A 114 -12.59 -1.50 -0.33
CA VAL A 114 -11.59 -2.28 -1.06
C VAL A 114 -11.79 -3.78 -0.85
N GLY A 115 -12.05 -4.19 0.40
CA GLY A 115 -12.11 -5.61 0.77
C GLY A 115 -13.47 -6.27 0.52
N MET A 116 -14.56 -5.51 0.50
CA MET A 116 -15.92 -6.06 0.38
C MET A 116 -16.65 -5.63 -0.88
N ASP A 117 -16.58 -4.33 -1.23
CA ASP A 117 -17.40 -3.75 -2.30
C ASP A 117 -16.70 -3.80 -3.67
N MET A 118 -15.36 -3.78 -3.70
CA MET A 118 -14.60 -3.75 -4.95
C MET A 118 -14.50 -5.12 -5.60
N VAL A 119 -14.22 -6.17 -4.83
CA VAL A 119 -14.11 -7.56 -5.32
C VAL A 119 -14.57 -8.52 -4.24
N LYS A 120 -15.49 -9.43 -4.58
CA LYS A 120 -15.86 -10.54 -3.69
C LYS A 120 -14.82 -11.65 -3.81
N LEU A 121 -13.85 -11.66 -2.92
CA LEU A 121 -12.75 -12.62 -2.90
C LEU A 121 -13.15 -13.91 -2.17
N GLU A 122 -12.71 -15.03 -2.72
CA GLU A 122 -12.68 -16.32 -2.02
C GLU A 122 -11.42 -16.38 -1.12
N LYS A 123 -11.40 -17.27 -0.12
CA LYS A 123 -10.28 -17.32 0.85
C LYS A 123 -8.90 -17.45 0.21
N TYR A 124 -8.74 -18.34 -0.77
CA TYR A 124 -7.47 -18.49 -1.49
C TYR A 124 -7.07 -17.23 -2.27
N GLN A 125 -8.05 -16.48 -2.78
CA GLN A 125 -7.83 -15.23 -3.48
C GLN A 125 -7.35 -14.13 -2.51
N GLY A 126 -7.96 -14.05 -1.33
CA GLY A 126 -7.50 -13.16 -0.26
C GLY A 126 -6.06 -13.49 0.16
N CYS A 127 -5.75 -14.78 0.32
CA CYS A 127 -4.40 -15.25 0.58
C CYS A 127 -3.42 -14.81 -0.52
N ALA A 128 -3.76 -15.02 -1.79
CA ALA A 128 -2.94 -14.61 -2.92
C ALA A 128 -2.71 -13.08 -2.94
N ALA A 129 -3.75 -12.28 -2.69
CA ALA A 129 -3.63 -10.82 -2.65
C ALA A 129 -2.70 -10.36 -1.51
N ASN A 130 -2.87 -10.91 -0.30
CA ASN A 130 -2.02 -10.57 0.84
C ASN A 130 -0.57 -10.96 0.62
N PHE A 131 -0.30 -12.18 0.15
CA PHE A 131 1.07 -12.61 -0.18
C PHE A 131 1.71 -11.71 -1.23
N SER A 132 0.95 -11.40 -2.22
CA SER A 132 1.36 -10.53 -3.31
C SER A 132 1.79 -9.16 -2.82
N THR A 133 0.95 -8.53 -2.03
CA THR A 133 1.23 -7.20 -1.46
C THR A 133 2.43 -7.28 -0.50
N THR A 134 2.44 -8.28 0.40
CA THR A 134 3.54 -8.50 1.35
C THR A 134 4.88 -8.65 0.64
N PHE A 135 4.95 -9.49 -0.40
CA PHE A 135 6.17 -9.68 -1.18
C PHE A 135 6.63 -8.39 -1.87
N THR A 136 5.70 -7.64 -2.47
CA THR A 136 6.01 -6.36 -3.12
C THR A 136 6.56 -5.34 -2.10
N LEU A 137 5.93 -5.22 -0.94
CA LEU A 137 6.37 -4.30 0.10
C LEU A 137 7.72 -4.74 0.69
N LEU A 138 7.95 -6.03 0.85
CA LEU A 138 9.23 -6.56 1.31
C LEU A 138 10.36 -6.19 0.35
N VAL A 139 10.18 -6.46 -0.95
CA VAL A 139 11.17 -6.09 -1.97
C VAL A 139 11.40 -4.58 -2.01
N ALA A 140 10.33 -3.79 -1.94
CA ALA A 140 10.42 -2.33 -1.90
C ALA A 140 11.19 -1.83 -0.67
N SER A 141 10.94 -2.43 0.51
CA SER A 141 11.66 -2.09 1.75
C SER A 141 13.15 -2.44 1.66
N LEU A 142 13.49 -3.62 1.12
CA LEU A 142 14.88 -4.06 0.98
C LEU A 142 15.65 -3.25 -0.06
N THR A 143 14.98 -2.73 -1.07
CA THR A 143 15.58 -1.90 -2.13
C THR A 143 15.52 -0.40 -1.84
N GLY A 144 14.93 0.01 -0.72
CA GLY A 144 14.76 1.42 -0.35
C GLY A 144 13.80 2.20 -1.27
N MET A 145 12.95 1.51 -2.03
CA MET A 145 12.00 2.16 -2.94
C MET A 145 10.74 2.61 -2.17
N PRO A 146 10.41 3.90 -2.18
CA PRO A 146 9.17 4.40 -1.58
C PRO A 146 7.99 4.02 -2.47
N VAL A 147 7.20 3.04 -2.06
CA VAL A 147 5.97 2.63 -2.76
C VAL A 147 4.74 2.93 -1.91
N SER A 148 3.60 3.18 -2.56
CA SER A 148 2.34 3.34 -1.87
C SER A 148 1.76 1.97 -1.51
N THR A 149 1.65 1.71 -0.22
CA THR A 149 1.06 0.47 0.34
C THR A 149 -0.39 0.28 -0.10
N GLY A 150 -1.17 1.36 -0.12
CA GLY A 150 -2.55 1.36 -0.59
C GLY A 150 -2.68 1.03 -2.08
N HIS A 151 -1.80 1.57 -2.93
CA HIS A 151 -1.78 1.25 -4.36
C HIS A 151 -1.41 -0.22 -4.59
N CYS A 152 -0.40 -0.74 -3.89
CA CYS A 152 0.01 -2.14 -3.99
C CYS A 152 -1.12 -3.09 -3.61
N ASN A 153 -1.75 -2.86 -2.45
CA ASN A 153 -2.82 -3.72 -1.95
C ASN A 153 -4.06 -3.67 -2.86
N THR A 154 -4.51 -2.49 -3.25
CA THR A 154 -5.66 -2.33 -4.14
C THR A 154 -5.43 -2.98 -5.50
N SER A 155 -4.24 -2.80 -6.08
CA SER A 155 -3.87 -3.42 -7.36
C SER A 155 -3.79 -4.95 -7.26
N ALA A 156 -3.27 -5.49 -6.15
CA ALA A 156 -3.24 -6.92 -5.91
C ALA A 156 -4.65 -7.51 -5.82
N ILE A 157 -5.56 -6.88 -5.06
CA ILE A 157 -6.97 -7.30 -4.93
C ILE A 157 -7.68 -7.27 -6.28
N MET A 158 -7.52 -6.20 -7.06
CA MET A 158 -8.08 -6.10 -8.42
C MET A 158 -7.50 -7.16 -9.34
N GLY A 159 -6.19 -7.37 -9.31
CA GLY A 159 -5.51 -8.36 -10.15
C GLY A 159 -5.99 -9.78 -9.89
N VAL A 160 -6.08 -10.15 -8.61
CA VAL A 160 -6.58 -11.47 -8.19
C VAL A 160 -8.06 -11.65 -8.54
N GLY A 161 -8.88 -10.62 -8.37
CA GLY A 161 -10.30 -10.65 -8.77
C GLY A 161 -10.48 -10.80 -10.29
N ALA A 162 -9.71 -10.04 -11.07
CA ALA A 162 -9.72 -10.06 -12.52
C ALA A 162 -9.20 -11.39 -13.11
N ALA A 163 -8.31 -12.10 -12.40
CA ALA A 163 -7.78 -13.39 -12.82
C ALA A 163 -8.88 -14.43 -13.07
N LYS A 164 -9.94 -14.41 -12.27
CA LYS A 164 -11.07 -15.31 -12.43
C LYS A 164 -12.08 -14.78 -13.45
N SER A 165 -12.42 -13.51 -13.39
CA SER A 165 -13.26 -12.81 -14.38
C SER A 165 -13.19 -11.30 -14.20
N LEU A 166 -13.03 -10.56 -15.28
CA LEU A 166 -13.08 -9.10 -15.28
C LEU A 166 -14.42 -8.54 -14.76
N LYS A 167 -15.49 -9.31 -14.87
CA LYS A 167 -16.83 -8.94 -14.37
C LYS A 167 -16.95 -8.99 -12.84
N ARG A 168 -16.03 -9.64 -12.15
CA ARG A 168 -16.01 -9.72 -10.68
C ARG A 168 -15.47 -8.46 -10.00
N VAL A 169 -14.76 -7.64 -10.75
CA VAL A 169 -14.21 -6.36 -10.27
C VAL A 169 -15.25 -5.28 -10.48
N ASN A 170 -15.57 -4.56 -9.41
CA ASN A 170 -16.39 -3.35 -9.51
C ASN A 170 -15.54 -2.19 -10.05
N TRP A 171 -15.53 -2.03 -11.35
CA TRP A 171 -14.73 -1.01 -12.04
C TRP A 171 -15.12 0.42 -11.68
N SER A 172 -16.35 0.64 -11.20
CA SER A 172 -16.76 1.97 -10.71
C SER A 172 -15.96 2.37 -9.47
N ILE A 173 -15.79 1.46 -8.51
CA ILE A 173 -14.97 1.69 -7.33
C ILE A 173 -13.50 1.86 -7.70
N ALA A 174 -12.98 0.99 -8.59
CA ALA A 174 -11.62 1.10 -9.09
C ALA A 174 -11.34 2.47 -9.74
N LYS A 175 -12.29 2.95 -10.58
CA LYS A 175 -12.21 4.28 -11.20
C LYS A 175 -12.19 5.39 -10.16
N ASN A 176 -13.06 5.34 -9.16
CA ASN A 176 -13.12 6.34 -8.09
C ASN A 176 -11.80 6.38 -7.29
N MET A 177 -11.19 5.21 -7.04
CA MET A 177 -9.89 5.15 -6.37
C MET A 177 -8.77 5.74 -7.23
N LEU A 178 -8.73 5.41 -8.53
CA LEU A 178 -7.77 6.01 -9.46
C LEU A 178 -7.92 7.53 -9.53
N MET A 179 -9.15 8.02 -9.59
CA MET A 179 -9.41 9.46 -9.57
C MET A 179 -8.95 10.11 -8.25
N ALA A 180 -9.21 9.46 -7.11
CA ALA A 180 -8.73 9.93 -5.82
C ALA A 180 -7.19 10.00 -5.79
N TRP A 181 -6.48 9.01 -6.32
CA TRP A 181 -5.01 9.02 -6.39
C TRP A 181 -4.46 10.16 -7.26
N ILE A 182 -5.12 10.48 -8.37
CA ILE A 182 -4.72 11.58 -9.25
C ILE A 182 -4.96 12.93 -8.56
N ILE A 183 -6.12 13.09 -7.91
CA ILE A 183 -6.53 14.36 -7.27
C ILE A 183 -5.73 14.63 -5.99
N THR A 184 -5.37 13.61 -5.21
CA THR A 184 -4.61 13.80 -3.97
C THR A 184 -3.26 14.49 -4.19
N PHE A 185 -2.58 14.23 -5.31
CA PHE A 185 -1.27 14.83 -5.58
C PHE A 185 -1.33 16.38 -5.69
N PRO A 186 -2.14 16.97 -6.57
CA PRO A 186 -2.26 18.43 -6.65
C PRO A 186 -2.92 19.02 -5.40
N ALA A 187 -3.89 18.33 -4.78
CA ALA A 187 -4.55 18.81 -3.58
C ALA A 187 -3.57 18.93 -2.38
N CYS A 188 -2.77 17.89 -2.14
CA CYS A 188 -1.77 17.91 -1.08
C CYS A 188 -0.68 18.96 -1.36
N GLY A 189 -0.25 19.11 -2.62
CA GLY A 189 0.70 20.15 -3.02
C GLY A 189 0.17 21.55 -2.75
N PHE A 190 -1.10 21.80 -3.09
CA PHE A 190 -1.75 23.09 -2.84
C PHE A 190 -1.90 23.40 -1.34
N ILE A 191 -2.35 22.41 -0.55
CA ILE A 191 -2.46 22.55 0.91
C ILE A 191 -1.09 22.80 1.53
N GLY A 192 -0.07 22.06 1.13
CA GLY A 192 1.30 22.24 1.60
C GLY A 192 1.85 23.64 1.28
N PHE A 193 1.59 24.14 0.08
CA PHE A 193 1.96 25.49 -0.33
C PHE A 193 1.27 26.56 0.54
N LEU A 194 -0.05 26.42 0.78
CA LEU A 194 -0.79 27.36 1.63
C LEU A 194 -0.27 27.37 3.07
N LEU A 195 -0.06 26.17 3.65
CA LEU A 195 0.49 26.06 5.00
C LEU A 195 1.87 26.69 5.11
N ALA A 196 2.76 26.40 4.16
CA ALA A 196 4.08 27.02 4.13
C ALA A 196 3.99 28.55 4.07
N LYS A 197 3.13 29.11 3.23
CA LYS A 197 2.89 30.55 3.17
C LYS A 197 2.39 31.13 4.50
N ILE A 198 1.43 30.46 5.15
CA ILE A 198 0.92 30.88 6.45
C ILE A 198 2.02 30.86 7.50
N PHE A 199 2.81 29.80 7.61
CA PHE A 199 3.93 29.76 8.56
C PHE A 199 4.96 30.84 8.31
N MET A 200 5.30 31.12 7.05
CA MET A 200 6.24 32.20 6.70
C MET A 200 5.72 33.62 7.02
N MET A 201 4.42 33.79 7.26
CA MET A 201 3.88 35.08 7.71
C MET A 201 4.01 35.29 9.22
N PHE A 202 4.25 34.22 9.99
CA PHE A 202 4.39 34.25 11.45
C PHE A 202 5.85 34.02 11.92
N ALA A 203 6.75 33.67 10.99
CA ALA A 203 8.17 33.50 11.25
C ALA A 203 8.96 34.76 10.88
#